data_80f8aa31586dbe51a06e82452d0b9b36
#
_entry.id   80f8aa31586dbe51a06e82452d0b9b36
#
_cell.length_a   1.000
_cell.length_b   1.000
_cell.length_c   1.000
_cell.angle_alpha   90.00
_cell.angle_beta   90.00
_cell.angle_gamma   90.00
#
_symmetry.space_group_name_H-M   'P 1'
#
loop_
_entity.id
_entity.type
_entity.pdbx_description
1 polymer ?
#
loop_
_entity_poly.entity_id
_entity_poly.type
_entity_poly.pdbx_seq_one_letter_code
_entity_poly.pdbx_strand_id
1 'polypeptide(L)'
;RDRSVSRGLGDVYKRQYETMFQAFALTKEQDRVIHALRVVSQKTGIHGMLGGQSVDVENDGKPLEKEMLDYIYRNKTSALIEASMMTGAILAGANEQEVSAVEKAAGNIGLAFQIQDDILDVTSTAEELGKPVHSDEKNNKVTYVTLFGTEKAAEQVEELSEKAIDLLKSLNKNNEFLYLLIEKLINRRK
;
A
#
# COMPACT_ATOMS: atom_id res chain seq x y z
N ARG A 1 -38.32 0.65 5.60
CA ARG A 1 -37.09 -0.03 5.13
C ARG A 1 -36.12 1.07 4.77
N ASP A 2 -35.20 1.32 5.65
CA ASP A 2 -34.19 2.36 5.50
C ASP A 2 -33.32 2.02 4.28
N ARG A 3 -33.41 2.87 3.25
CA ARG A 3 -32.52 2.82 2.09
C ARG A 3 -31.22 3.55 2.44
N SER A 4 -30.51 3.06 3.45
CA SER A 4 -29.16 3.53 3.66
C SER A 4 -28.34 3.17 2.41
N VAL A 5 -27.80 4.19 1.76
CA VAL A 5 -26.83 4.00 0.69
C VAL A 5 -25.72 3.13 1.26
N SER A 6 -25.43 2.01 0.61
CA SER A 6 -24.34 1.14 1.02
C SER A 6 -23.07 1.97 1.15
N ARG A 7 -22.44 1.93 2.32
CA ARG A 7 -21.17 2.60 2.59
C ARG A 7 -20.04 1.59 2.66
N GLY A 8 -20.23 0.44 2.05
CA GLY A 8 -19.24 -0.63 2.02
C GLY A 8 -18.08 -0.31 1.07
N LEU A 9 -16.94 -0.91 1.31
CA LEU A 9 -15.75 -0.80 0.45
C LEU A 9 -16.06 -1.13 -1.02
N GLY A 10 -17.01 -2.04 -1.29
CA GLY A 10 -17.43 -2.39 -2.63
C GLY A 10 -17.96 -1.20 -3.46
N ASP A 11 -18.69 -0.28 -2.83
CA ASP A 11 -19.19 0.92 -3.51
C ASP A 11 -18.06 1.87 -3.87
N VAL A 12 -17.05 2.01 -3.01
CA VAL A 12 -15.87 2.83 -3.27
C VAL A 12 -15.10 2.28 -4.46
N TYR A 13 -14.83 0.98 -4.50
CA TYR A 13 -14.13 0.34 -5.61
C TYR A 13 -14.91 0.41 -6.92
N LYS A 14 -16.24 0.22 -6.86
CA LYS A 14 -17.07 0.39 -8.05
C LYS A 14 -16.95 1.80 -8.62
N ARG A 15 -17.01 2.81 -7.77
CA ARG A 15 -16.87 4.21 -8.18
C ARG A 15 -15.48 4.52 -8.76
N GLN A 16 -14.44 3.88 -8.24
CA GLN A 16 -13.09 3.99 -8.80
C GLN A 16 -13.06 3.48 -10.25
N TYR A 17 -13.65 2.31 -10.54
CA TYR A 17 -13.72 1.77 -11.90
C TYR A 17 -14.53 2.69 -12.82
N GLU A 18 -15.68 3.19 -12.39
CA GLU A 18 -16.48 4.14 -13.17
C GLU A 18 -15.66 5.39 -13.55
N THR A 19 -14.86 5.89 -12.60
CA THR A 19 -13.99 7.06 -12.84
C THR A 19 -12.84 6.72 -13.80
N MET A 20 -12.20 5.57 -13.61
CA MET A 20 -11.08 5.13 -14.46
C MET A 20 -11.50 4.88 -15.91
N PHE A 21 -12.70 4.38 -16.16
CA PHE A 21 -13.22 4.22 -17.51
C PHE A 21 -13.39 5.55 -18.27
N GLN A 22 -13.53 6.67 -17.57
CA GLN A 22 -13.56 7.99 -18.22
C GLN A 22 -12.23 8.36 -18.88
N ALA A 23 -11.13 7.73 -18.49
CA ALA A 23 -9.81 7.94 -19.12
C ALA A 23 -9.81 7.64 -20.63
N PHE A 24 -10.67 6.72 -21.09
CA PHE A 24 -10.82 6.44 -22.52
C PHE A 24 -11.29 7.65 -23.34
N ALA A 25 -12.04 8.57 -22.74
CA ALA A 25 -12.48 9.79 -23.39
C ALA A 25 -11.42 10.92 -23.37
N LEU A 26 -10.38 10.79 -22.53
CA LEU A 26 -9.39 11.84 -22.26
C LEU A 26 -8.11 11.70 -23.07
N THR A 27 -7.85 10.54 -23.67
CA THR A 27 -6.60 10.29 -24.41
C THR A 27 -6.82 9.43 -25.66
N LYS A 28 -5.90 9.56 -26.62
CA LYS A 28 -5.81 8.67 -27.78
C LYS A 28 -4.98 7.41 -27.50
N GLU A 29 -4.22 7.39 -26.41
CA GLU A 29 -3.33 6.29 -26.00
C GLU A 29 -4.13 5.19 -25.28
N GLN A 30 -5.04 4.56 -26.04
CA GLN A 30 -6.00 3.58 -25.47
C GLN A 30 -5.29 2.38 -24.86
N ASP A 31 -4.19 1.92 -25.46
CA ASP A 31 -3.41 0.77 -24.94
C ASP A 31 -2.84 1.03 -23.56
N ARG A 32 -2.43 2.26 -23.26
CA ARG A 32 -1.97 2.65 -21.92
C ARG A 32 -3.12 2.60 -20.91
N VAL A 33 -4.29 3.06 -21.30
CA VAL A 33 -5.49 3.01 -20.44
C VAL A 33 -5.88 1.55 -20.15
N ILE A 34 -5.88 0.70 -21.18
CA ILE A 34 -6.16 -0.74 -21.01
C ILE A 34 -5.15 -1.38 -20.07
N HIS A 35 -3.85 -1.10 -20.25
CA HIS A 35 -2.80 -1.64 -19.38
C HIS A 35 -2.96 -1.16 -17.92
N ALA A 36 -3.19 0.13 -17.71
CA ALA A 36 -3.42 0.72 -16.39
C ALA A 36 -4.63 0.09 -15.68
N LEU A 37 -5.77 -0.06 -16.38
CA LEU A 37 -6.97 -0.72 -15.84
C LEU A 37 -6.71 -2.18 -15.48
N ARG A 38 -5.94 -2.90 -16.30
CA ARG A 38 -5.55 -4.29 -16.01
C ARG A 38 -4.75 -4.39 -14.73
N VAL A 39 -3.75 -3.51 -14.53
CA VAL A 39 -2.94 -3.46 -13.30
C VAL A 39 -3.83 -3.20 -12.09
N VAL A 40 -4.69 -2.18 -12.14
CA VAL A 40 -5.60 -1.88 -11.03
C VAL A 40 -6.50 -3.07 -10.72
N SER A 41 -7.09 -3.70 -11.73
CA SER A 41 -7.96 -4.86 -11.56
C SER A 41 -7.25 -6.04 -10.89
N GLN A 42 -6.00 -6.32 -11.28
CA GLN A 42 -5.20 -7.39 -10.69
C GLN A 42 -4.81 -7.09 -9.24
N LYS A 43 -4.30 -5.88 -8.98
CA LYS A 43 -3.82 -5.48 -7.66
C LYS A 43 -4.94 -5.28 -6.62
N THR A 44 -6.14 -4.93 -7.06
CA THR A 44 -7.32 -4.86 -6.16
C THR A 44 -8.05 -6.19 -6.01
N GLY A 45 -7.77 -7.17 -6.87
CA GLY A 45 -8.45 -8.47 -6.95
C GLY A 45 -7.97 -9.49 -5.90
N ILE A 46 -8.34 -10.76 -6.17
CA ILE A 46 -8.03 -11.90 -5.28
C ILE A 46 -6.53 -12.21 -5.18
N HIS A 47 -5.74 -11.81 -6.17
CA HIS A 47 -4.28 -11.92 -6.16
C HIS A 47 -3.57 -10.66 -5.63
N GLY A 48 -4.32 -9.74 -5.04
CA GLY A 48 -3.84 -8.51 -4.45
C GLY A 48 -4.62 -8.19 -3.17
N MET A 49 -5.21 -6.99 -3.11
CA MET A 49 -5.82 -6.45 -1.90
C MET A 49 -6.93 -7.32 -1.31
N LEU A 50 -7.86 -7.82 -2.13
CA LEU A 50 -8.94 -8.68 -1.63
C LEU A 50 -8.40 -10.00 -1.06
N GLY A 51 -7.42 -10.62 -1.71
CA GLY A 51 -6.77 -11.84 -1.21
C GLY A 51 -6.03 -11.58 0.09
N GLY A 52 -5.25 -10.49 0.17
CA GLY A 52 -4.56 -10.09 1.41
C GLY A 52 -5.52 -9.83 2.55
N GLN A 53 -6.64 -9.17 2.30
CA GLN A 53 -7.68 -8.93 3.29
C GLN A 53 -8.35 -10.23 3.76
N SER A 54 -8.61 -11.17 2.85
CA SER A 54 -9.20 -12.47 3.21
C SER A 54 -8.28 -13.26 4.14
N VAL A 55 -6.98 -13.31 3.80
CA VAL A 55 -5.98 -14.00 4.63
C VAL A 55 -5.80 -13.32 5.99
N ASP A 56 -5.83 -11.99 6.05
CA ASP A 56 -5.80 -11.24 7.31
C ASP A 56 -6.97 -11.64 8.23
N VAL A 57 -8.19 -11.67 7.70
CA VAL A 57 -9.40 -12.05 8.46
C VAL A 57 -9.36 -13.53 8.88
N GLU A 58 -8.91 -14.43 8.00
CA GLU A 58 -8.83 -15.85 8.31
C GLU A 58 -7.80 -16.16 9.41
N ASN A 59 -6.82 -15.30 9.58
CA ASN A 59 -5.74 -15.45 10.57
C ASN A 59 -5.88 -14.53 11.78
N ASP A 60 -6.98 -13.82 11.90
CA ASP A 60 -7.23 -12.94 13.03
C ASP A 60 -7.19 -13.72 14.35
N GLY A 61 -6.42 -13.23 15.33
CA GLY A 61 -6.20 -13.86 16.63
C GLY A 61 -5.37 -15.15 16.60
N LYS A 62 -4.75 -15.53 15.46
CA LYS A 62 -3.87 -16.70 15.36
C LYS A 62 -2.39 -16.29 15.38
N PRO A 63 -1.49 -17.17 15.85
CA PRO A 63 -0.06 -16.96 15.68
C PRO A 63 0.30 -16.87 14.19
N LEU A 64 1.14 -15.90 13.83
CA LEU A 64 1.62 -15.71 12.48
C LEU A 64 3.15 -15.74 12.45
N GLU A 65 3.70 -16.41 11.46
CA GLU A 65 5.11 -16.30 11.09
C GLU A 65 5.34 -15.09 10.19
N LYS A 66 6.59 -14.63 10.14
CA LYS A 66 6.98 -13.44 9.36
C LYS A 66 6.50 -13.50 7.90
N GLU A 67 6.65 -14.64 7.25
CA GLU A 67 6.30 -14.84 5.85
C GLU A 67 4.80 -14.60 5.59
N MET A 68 3.95 -15.04 6.51
CA MET A 68 2.51 -14.81 6.40
C MET A 68 2.15 -13.35 6.69
N LEU A 69 2.81 -12.72 7.65
CA LEU A 69 2.64 -11.30 7.94
C LEU A 69 3.07 -10.44 6.75
N ASP A 70 4.22 -10.74 6.15
CA ASP A 70 4.70 -10.10 4.91
C ASP A 70 3.69 -10.26 3.77
N TYR A 71 3.13 -11.45 3.60
CA TYR A 71 2.11 -11.71 2.58
C TYR A 71 0.87 -10.84 2.78
N ILE A 72 0.37 -10.74 4.02
CA ILE A 72 -0.78 -9.91 4.37
C ILE A 72 -0.47 -8.43 4.07
N TYR A 73 0.65 -7.91 4.54
CA TYR A 73 1.01 -6.50 4.38
C TYR A 73 1.23 -6.12 2.91
N ARG A 74 1.91 -6.99 2.15
CA ARG A 74 2.13 -6.77 0.72
C ARG A 74 0.83 -6.77 -0.07
N ASN A 75 -0.04 -7.72 0.19
CA ASN A 75 -1.28 -7.81 -0.59
C ASN A 75 -2.35 -6.83 -0.09
N LYS A 76 -2.62 -6.76 1.21
CA LYS A 76 -3.69 -5.91 1.75
C LYS A 76 -3.42 -4.43 1.55
N THR A 77 -2.17 -3.97 1.73
CA THR A 77 -1.82 -2.54 1.73
C THR A 77 -0.93 -2.17 0.53
N SER A 78 0.22 -2.86 0.35
CA SER A 78 1.18 -2.47 -0.70
C SER A 78 0.59 -2.60 -2.10
N ALA A 79 -0.27 -3.58 -2.35
CA ALA A 79 -0.88 -3.78 -3.67
C ALA A 79 -1.66 -2.55 -4.18
N LEU A 80 -2.28 -1.77 -3.29
CA LEU A 80 -2.97 -0.52 -3.67
C LEU A 80 -1.99 0.61 -4.00
N ILE A 81 -0.87 0.68 -3.30
CA ILE A 81 0.20 1.64 -3.58
C ILE A 81 0.87 1.29 -4.89
N GLU A 82 1.15 0.00 -5.11
CA GLU A 82 1.66 -0.53 -6.37
C GLU A 82 0.71 -0.19 -7.53
N ALA A 83 -0.58 -0.48 -7.40
CA ALA A 83 -1.59 -0.15 -8.40
C ALA A 83 -1.57 1.33 -8.77
N SER A 84 -1.49 2.21 -7.78
CA SER A 84 -1.51 3.66 -7.99
C SER A 84 -0.25 4.16 -8.70
N MET A 85 0.93 3.74 -8.25
CA MET A 85 2.20 4.16 -8.81
C MET A 85 2.43 3.58 -10.21
N MET A 86 2.14 2.28 -10.41
CA MET A 86 2.24 1.63 -11.72
C MET A 86 1.28 2.27 -12.73
N THR A 87 0.04 2.54 -12.33
CA THR A 87 -0.94 3.22 -13.20
C THR A 87 -0.43 4.58 -13.65
N GLY A 88 0.12 5.38 -12.73
CA GLY A 88 0.73 6.66 -13.08
C GLY A 88 1.88 6.53 -14.08
N ALA A 89 2.78 5.58 -13.86
CA ALA A 89 3.91 5.31 -14.75
C ALA A 89 3.46 4.86 -16.15
N ILE A 90 2.51 3.92 -16.23
CA ILE A 90 1.95 3.40 -17.50
C ILE A 90 1.30 4.53 -18.30
N LEU A 91 0.45 5.33 -17.66
CA LEU A 91 -0.23 6.45 -18.33
C LEU A 91 0.76 7.52 -18.80
N ALA A 92 1.86 7.73 -18.07
CA ALA A 92 2.96 8.60 -18.47
C ALA A 92 3.82 8.03 -19.63
N GLY A 93 3.62 6.76 -20.00
CA GLY A 93 4.34 6.10 -21.11
C GLY A 93 5.63 5.43 -20.69
N ALA A 94 5.76 5.03 -19.43
CA ALA A 94 6.88 4.23 -18.96
C ALA A 94 6.92 2.86 -19.68
N ASN A 95 8.14 2.39 -19.96
CA ASN A 95 8.35 1.05 -20.50
C ASN A 95 8.20 -0.03 -19.42
N GLU A 96 8.21 -1.30 -19.81
CA GLU A 96 8.00 -2.42 -18.88
C GLU A 96 9.06 -2.48 -17.76
N GLN A 97 10.32 -2.13 -18.05
CA GLN A 97 11.39 -2.12 -17.05
C GLN A 97 11.18 -1.00 -16.02
N GLU A 98 10.78 0.18 -16.49
CA GLU A 98 10.44 1.31 -15.62
C GLU A 98 9.22 0.98 -14.74
N VAL A 99 8.18 0.39 -15.32
CA VAL A 99 6.98 -0.04 -14.56
C VAL A 99 7.34 -1.09 -13.50
N SER A 100 8.19 -2.07 -13.85
CA SER A 100 8.67 -3.09 -12.89
C SER A 100 9.49 -2.47 -11.74
N ALA A 101 10.33 -1.47 -12.04
CA ALA A 101 11.07 -0.76 -11.00
C ALA A 101 10.14 0.04 -10.07
N VAL A 102 9.14 0.71 -10.64
CA VAL A 102 8.09 1.42 -9.89
C VAL A 102 7.28 0.46 -9.02
N GLU A 103 6.92 -0.72 -9.53
CA GLU A 103 6.22 -1.76 -8.76
C GLU A 103 7.03 -2.18 -7.53
N LYS A 104 8.32 -2.50 -7.70
CA LYS A 104 9.21 -2.89 -6.60
C LYS A 104 9.37 -1.77 -5.57
N ALA A 105 9.55 -0.54 -6.03
CA ALA A 105 9.63 0.63 -5.14
C ALA A 105 8.34 0.81 -4.34
N ALA A 106 7.18 0.74 -5.01
CA ALA A 106 5.87 0.85 -4.38
C ALA A 106 5.59 -0.25 -3.36
N GLY A 107 6.01 -1.49 -3.66
CA GLY A 107 5.91 -2.62 -2.73
C GLY A 107 6.73 -2.41 -1.46
N ASN A 108 7.96 -1.87 -1.59
CA ASN A 108 8.79 -1.52 -0.44
C ASN A 108 8.18 -0.37 0.38
N ILE A 109 7.67 0.67 -0.28
CA ILE A 109 6.98 1.79 0.38
C ILE A 109 5.77 1.28 1.17
N GLY A 110 4.97 0.41 0.57
CA GLY A 110 3.76 -0.11 1.20
C GLY A 110 4.06 -0.98 2.42
N LEU A 111 5.10 -1.81 2.35
CA LEU A 111 5.54 -2.61 3.49
C LEU A 111 6.11 -1.72 4.60
N ALA A 112 6.98 -0.76 4.26
CA ALA A 112 7.51 0.22 5.22
C ALA A 112 6.38 1.02 5.89
N PHE A 113 5.38 1.43 5.12
CA PHE A 113 4.21 2.15 5.63
C PHE A 113 3.45 1.35 6.68
N GLN A 114 3.24 0.05 6.43
CA GLN A 114 2.51 -0.81 7.36
C GLN A 114 3.31 -1.09 8.63
N ILE A 115 4.61 -1.35 8.51
CA ILE A 115 5.50 -1.53 9.67
C ILE A 115 5.56 -0.23 10.50
N GLN A 116 5.59 0.93 9.87
CA GLN A 116 5.54 2.22 10.56
C GLN A 116 4.20 2.42 11.29
N ASP A 117 3.09 1.93 10.73
CA ASP A 117 1.78 1.97 11.41
C ASP A 117 1.79 1.15 12.69
N ASP A 118 2.40 -0.05 12.68
CA ASP A 118 2.59 -0.90 13.85
C ASP A 118 3.45 -0.20 14.92
N ILE A 119 4.54 0.46 14.52
CA ILE A 119 5.39 1.23 15.43
C ILE A 119 4.59 2.36 16.09
N LEU A 120 3.83 3.09 15.29
CA LEU A 120 3.02 4.21 15.78
C LEU A 120 1.91 3.76 16.73
N ASP A 121 1.32 2.57 16.53
CA ASP A 121 0.29 2.04 17.44
C ASP A 121 0.82 1.85 18.86
N VAL A 122 2.11 1.54 19.04
CA VAL A 122 2.73 1.32 20.36
C VAL A 122 3.51 2.51 20.90
N THR A 123 3.91 3.47 20.07
CA THR A 123 4.80 4.58 20.48
C THR A 123 4.11 5.93 20.55
N SER A 124 2.96 6.11 19.90
CA SER A 124 2.23 7.39 19.82
C SER A 124 1.15 7.49 20.89
N THR A 125 0.54 8.65 20.99
CA THR A 125 -0.65 8.88 21.83
C THR A 125 -1.93 8.90 20.99
N ALA A 126 -3.08 8.66 21.61
CA ALA A 126 -4.37 8.73 20.92
C ALA A 126 -4.67 10.14 20.37
N GLU A 127 -4.14 11.18 21.01
CA GLU A 127 -4.28 12.57 20.57
C GLU A 127 -3.46 12.84 19.29
N GLU A 128 -2.24 12.29 19.22
CA GLU A 128 -1.36 12.43 18.05
C GLU A 128 -1.89 11.64 16.84
N LEU A 129 -2.32 10.38 17.06
CA LEU A 129 -2.80 9.53 15.96
C LEU A 129 -4.23 9.83 15.51
N GLY A 130 -5.04 10.50 16.35
CA GLY A 130 -6.47 10.67 16.08
C GLY A 130 -7.29 9.37 16.09
N LYS A 131 -6.69 8.26 16.53
CA LYS A 131 -7.29 6.92 16.69
C LYS A 131 -6.80 6.29 18.00
N PRO A 132 -7.52 5.29 18.58
CA PRO A 132 -7.03 4.57 19.75
C PRO A 132 -5.65 3.95 19.50
N VAL A 133 -4.77 4.00 20.47
CA VAL A 133 -3.46 3.34 20.49
C VAL A 133 -3.54 1.98 21.18
N HIS A 134 -2.52 1.14 21.03
CA HIS A 134 -2.48 -0.25 21.52
C HIS A 134 -3.68 -1.08 21.05
N SER A 135 -4.18 -0.75 19.86
CA SER A 135 -5.33 -1.44 19.27
C SER A 135 -4.94 -2.85 18.84
N ASP A 136 -3.75 -3.03 18.31
CA ASP A 136 -3.23 -4.34 17.88
C ASP A 136 -3.00 -5.26 19.09
N GLU A 137 -2.44 -4.76 20.19
CA GLU A 137 -2.26 -5.52 21.42
C GLU A 137 -3.60 -5.97 22.04
N LYS A 138 -4.58 -5.07 22.11
CA LYS A 138 -5.93 -5.38 22.62
C LYS A 138 -6.65 -6.43 21.78
N ASN A 139 -6.36 -6.51 20.50
CA ASN A 139 -6.94 -7.48 19.58
C ASN A 139 -6.07 -8.74 19.44
N ASN A 140 -4.99 -8.90 20.22
CA ASN A 140 -4.01 -9.99 20.11
C ASN A 140 -3.46 -10.15 18.69
N LYS A 141 -3.29 -9.05 17.96
CA LYS A 141 -2.82 -9.05 16.58
C LYS A 141 -1.31 -9.21 16.53
N VAL A 142 -0.83 -10.09 15.66
CA VAL A 142 0.59 -10.24 15.38
C VAL A 142 1.01 -9.11 14.44
N THR A 143 2.07 -8.37 14.80
CA THR A 143 2.63 -7.26 14.06
C THR A 143 4.16 -7.39 13.95
N TYR A 144 4.82 -6.57 13.15
CA TYR A 144 6.28 -6.53 13.13
C TYR A 144 6.88 -6.18 14.50
N VAL A 145 6.24 -5.28 15.24
CA VAL A 145 6.70 -4.89 16.58
C VAL A 145 6.56 -6.04 17.56
N THR A 146 5.49 -6.82 17.50
CA THR A 146 5.32 -7.99 18.40
C THR A 146 6.29 -9.13 18.08
N LEU A 147 6.70 -9.29 16.80
CA LEU A 147 7.63 -10.33 16.38
C LEU A 147 9.10 -9.96 16.62
N PHE A 148 9.48 -8.72 16.39
CA PHE A 148 10.89 -8.32 16.32
C PHE A 148 11.28 -7.21 17.29
N GLY A 149 10.31 -6.52 17.88
CA GLY A 149 10.53 -5.32 18.69
C GLY A 149 10.61 -4.05 17.85
N THR A 150 10.45 -2.92 18.50
CA THR A 150 10.34 -1.60 17.86
C THR A 150 11.62 -1.18 17.13
N GLU A 151 12.81 -1.49 17.69
CA GLU A 151 14.10 -1.12 17.08
C GLU A 151 14.29 -1.81 15.72
N LYS A 152 14.12 -3.13 15.66
CA LYS A 152 14.26 -3.87 14.40
C LYS A 152 13.17 -3.53 13.39
N ALA A 153 11.96 -3.22 13.85
CA ALA A 153 10.89 -2.73 12.99
C ALA A 153 11.29 -1.39 12.35
N ALA A 154 11.88 -0.46 13.11
CA ALA A 154 12.37 0.82 12.61
C ALA A 154 13.53 0.66 11.61
N GLU A 155 14.50 -0.21 11.90
CA GLU A 155 15.58 -0.56 10.95
C GLU A 155 15.03 -1.10 9.62
N GLN A 156 14.01 -1.95 9.70
CA GLN A 156 13.36 -2.51 8.50
C GLN A 156 12.63 -1.43 7.69
N VAL A 157 11.99 -0.46 8.35
CA VAL A 157 11.35 0.69 7.69
C VAL A 157 12.40 1.52 6.94
N GLU A 158 13.54 1.82 7.56
CA GLU A 158 14.63 2.58 6.94
C GLU A 158 15.18 1.84 5.71
N GLU A 159 15.54 0.58 5.86
CA GLU A 159 16.06 -0.27 4.77
C GLU A 159 15.12 -0.34 3.55
N LEU A 160 13.82 -0.57 3.79
CA LEU A 160 12.82 -0.63 2.73
C LEU A 160 12.66 0.71 2.01
N SER A 161 12.77 1.79 2.76
CA SER A 161 12.63 3.15 2.25
C SER A 161 13.80 3.56 1.38
N GLU A 162 15.02 3.28 1.82
CA GLU A 162 16.23 3.50 1.03
C GLU A 162 16.18 2.71 -0.28
N LYS A 163 15.83 1.42 -0.22
CA LYS A 163 15.65 0.59 -1.41
C LYS A 163 14.62 1.16 -2.38
N ALA A 164 13.50 1.68 -1.87
CA ALA A 164 12.48 2.29 -2.70
C ALA A 164 12.98 3.56 -3.39
N ILE A 165 13.66 4.43 -2.66
CA ILE A 165 14.23 5.68 -3.19
C ILE A 165 15.30 5.38 -4.24
N ASP A 166 16.17 4.40 -4.00
CA ASP A 166 17.23 4.00 -4.94
C ASP A 166 16.64 3.45 -6.26
N LEU A 167 15.60 2.61 -6.16
CA LEU A 167 14.87 2.13 -7.33
C LEU A 167 14.28 3.28 -8.16
N LEU A 168 13.67 4.26 -7.50
CA LEU A 168 13.09 5.42 -8.19
C LEU A 168 14.17 6.33 -8.79
N LYS A 169 15.29 6.53 -8.11
CA LYS A 169 16.42 7.30 -8.64
C LYS A 169 17.05 6.63 -9.86
N SER A 170 17.06 5.29 -9.91
CA SER A 170 17.61 4.54 -11.06
C SER A 170 16.84 4.77 -12.37
N LEU A 171 15.60 5.29 -12.30
CA LEU A 171 14.78 5.59 -13.46
C LEU A 171 15.22 6.84 -14.24
N ASN A 172 16.23 7.57 -13.77
CA ASN A 172 16.67 8.85 -14.36
C ASN A 172 15.52 9.88 -14.55
N LYS A 173 14.49 9.76 -13.73
CA LYS A 173 13.31 10.64 -13.70
C LYS A 173 13.29 11.32 -12.32
N ASN A 174 13.92 12.49 -12.23
CA ASN A 174 13.95 13.19 -10.95
C ASN A 174 12.55 13.67 -10.55
N ASN A 175 12.12 13.29 -9.36
CA ASN A 175 10.87 13.75 -8.76
C ASN A 175 11.08 14.00 -7.26
N GLU A 176 11.57 15.17 -6.95
CA GLU A 176 11.87 15.60 -5.56
C GLU A 176 10.61 15.55 -4.67
N PHE A 177 9.44 15.86 -5.23
CA PHE A 177 8.18 15.77 -4.50
C PHE A 177 7.88 14.33 -4.05
N LEU A 178 8.10 13.35 -4.94
CA LEU A 178 7.86 11.94 -4.62
C LEU A 178 8.82 11.45 -3.53
N TYR A 179 10.10 11.83 -3.60
CA TYR A 179 11.08 11.48 -2.56
C TYR A 179 10.71 12.09 -1.21
N LEU A 180 10.36 13.38 -1.19
CA LEU A 180 9.90 14.06 0.01
C LEU A 180 8.60 13.44 0.58
N LEU A 181 7.69 13.01 -0.30
CA LEU A 181 6.46 12.34 0.12
C LEU A 181 6.77 11.01 0.80
N ILE A 182 7.68 10.20 0.24
CA ILE A 182 8.12 8.93 0.82
C ILE A 182 8.75 9.16 2.19
N GLU A 183 9.70 10.09 2.29
CA GLU A 183 10.32 10.44 3.56
C GLU A 183 9.31 10.89 4.62
N LYS A 184 8.31 11.68 4.23
CA LYS A 184 7.24 12.11 5.15
C LYS A 184 6.32 10.98 5.56
N LEU A 185 6.01 10.03 4.67
CA LEU A 185 5.20 8.86 5.00
C LEU A 185 5.87 7.94 6.00
N ILE A 186 7.18 7.81 5.89
CA ILE A 186 8.00 6.95 6.75
C ILE A 186 8.25 7.60 8.10
N ASN A 187 8.61 8.89 8.10
CA ASN A 187 8.92 9.65 9.31
C ASN A 187 7.67 10.32 9.94
N ARG A 188 6.47 9.89 9.54
CA ARG A 188 5.25 10.43 10.12
C ARG A 188 5.15 10.12 11.60
N ARG A 189 4.56 11.05 12.34
CA ARG A 189 4.24 10.89 13.76
C ARG A 189 2.74 10.72 14.02
N LYS A 190 1.95 10.81 12.95
CA LYS A 190 0.50 10.67 12.93
C LYS A 190 -0.03 10.28 11.55
#